data_28167e1ca59fae0a8aab2d7ad02d5d81
#
_entry.id   28167e1ca59fae0a8aab2d7ad02d5d81
#
_cell.length_a   1.000
_cell.length_b   1.000
_cell.length_c   1.000
_cell.angle_alpha   90.00
_cell.angle_beta   90.00
_cell.angle_gamma   90.00
#
_symmetry.space_group_name_H-M   'P 1'
#
loop_
_entity.id
_entity.type
_entity.pdbx_description
1 polymer ?
#
loop_
_entity_poly.entity_id
_entity_poly.type
_entity_poly.pdbx_seq_one_letter_code
_entity_poly.pdbx_strand_id
1 'polypeptide(L)'
;MKIGRFFESGRVMYRQWGKYELLVDTPHYRVKHVVIQPGKTIFAHKHVFRSEHWTIVSGTAFIELDGKEGLYYTDDVVDVLPGKTHQVTNAGDTELVIVEVSVGENVSEDDKVSTDVASDNLNSKKLVSESIVYLNPAFKDNLWGGNKLKELYGKKCDFDILAESWEMSAHESGQSIVASGRHKGMLFNDYLGTIGKDNWGWKCSTFADFPILVKLIDAKDKLSVQVHPDDDYAIANENQYGKNEVWYVIDCEPDSYLYCGFNRDVSREEVLQRIEDDSILDVLNKIPVQKGDVYFIKAGTVHAIGAGIVICEIQQSSNCTYRLYDFNRRDKFGDLRELHIDKALDVLNFSKYCPEKINEGIVDGEGFKKRIISQCKYFECTLVDIDSAARILGVEESFTSFLVLEGEGRISVRSINEPDKVKDSISFKAGDSFFAPKSTDIFMIEGQSKIIMTRV
;
A
#
# COMPACT_ATOMS: atom_id res chain seq x y z
N MET A 1 13.11 30.91 23.24
CA MET A 1 13.88 30.40 22.10
C MET A 1 13.66 28.90 22.07
N LYS A 2 12.70 28.41 21.27
CA LYS A 2 12.40 26.97 21.15
C LYS A 2 13.41 26.40 20.15
N ILE A 3 14.28 25.52 20.64
CA ILE A 3 15.23 24.76 19.82
C ILE A 3 14.41 23.82 18.96
N GLY A 4 14.47 24.02 17.62
CA GLY A 4 13.81 23.15 16.65
C GLY A 4 14.31 21.71 16.79
N ARG A 5 13.39 20.74 16.73
CA ARG A 5 13.72 19.33 16.65
C ARG A 5 14.49 19.09 15.35
N PHE A 6 15.74 18.65 15.45
CA PHE A 6 16.46 18.05 14.35
C PHE A 6 15.77 16.70 14.07
N PHE A 7 15.19 16.54 12.89
CA PHE A 7 14.69 15.25 12.44
C PHE A 7 15.89 14.37 12.05
N GLU A 8 15.75 13.05 12.27
CA GLU A 8 16.81 12.07 12.09
C GLU A 8 17.40 12.12 10.67
N SER A 9 18.70 12.40 10.58
CA SER A 9 19.52 12.22 9.39
C SER A 9 19.68 10.72 9.09
N GLY A 10 19.62 10.34 7.79
CA GLY A 10 19.88 8.97 7.34
C GLY A 10 18.67 8.22 6.78
N ARG A 11 17.54 8.89 6.51
CA ARG A 11 16.39 8.25 5.86
C ARG A 11 16.66 8.05 4.37
N VAL A 12 16.78 6.77 3.94
CA VAL A 12 16.98 6.39 2.54
C VAL A 12 15.63 6.13 1.86
N MET A 13 15.41 6.79 0.73
CA MET A 13 14.21 6.67 -0.10
C MET A 13 14.56 6.05 -1.45
N TYR A 14 14.01 4.88 -1.76
CA TYR A 14 14.22 4.20 -3.04
C TYR A 14 13.23 4.69 -4.10
N ARG A 15 13.69 4.83 -5.34
CA ARG A 15 12.93 5.26 -6.52
C ARG A 15 13.27 4.38 -7.72
N GLN A 16 12.48 4.43 -8.79
CA GLN A 16 12.76 3.68 -10.04
C GLN A 16 14.08 4.08 -10.71
N TRP A 17 14.53 5.29 -10.47
CA TRP A 17 15.78 5.81 -11.01
C TRP A 17 16.99 5.55 -10.09
N GLY A 18 16.78 5.09 -8.86
CA GLY A 18 17.83 4.86 -7.88
C GLY A 18 17.35 5.11 -6.45
N LYS A 19 18.07 5.95 -5.70
CA LYS A 19 17.71 6.29 -4.32
C LYS A 19 18.20 7.69 -3.97
N TYR A 20 17.63 8.25 -2.91
CA TYR A 20 18.24 9.37 -2.22
C TYR A 20 18.22 9.16 -0.72
N GLU A 21 19.19 9.73 -0.05
CA GLU A 21 19.29 9.77 1.40
C GLU A 21 19.12 11.23 1.87
N LEU A 22 18.24 11.42 2.84
CA LEU A 22 17.99 12.73 3.43
C LEU A 22 19.04 12.98 4.54
N LEU A 23 20.01 13.85 4.23
CA LEU A 23 21.11 14.18 5.14
C LEU A 23 20.73 15.28 6.14
N VAL A 24 19.95 16.27 5.70
CA VAL A 24 19.44 17.38 6.53
C VAL A 24 18.02 17.69 6.11
N ASP A 25 17.12 17.85 7.07
CA ASP A 25 15.74 18.30 6.85
C ASP A 25 15.36 19.39 7.84
N THR A 26 15.10 20.59 7.32
CA THR A 26 14.68 21.76 8.09
C THR A 26 13.50 22.45 7.40
N PRO A 27 12.77 23.36 8.06
CA PRO A 27 11.71 24.12 7.39
C PRO A 27 12.14 24.98 6.21
N HIS A 28 13.43 25.35 6.12
CA HIS A 28 13.92 26.34 5.14
C HIS A 28 14.96 25.79 4.18
N TYR A 29 15.57 24.65 4.49
CA TYR A 29 16.51 23.99 3.59
C TYR A 29 16.56 22.50 3.84
N ARG A 30 16.89 21.73 2.79
CA ARG A 30 17.03 20.28 2.78
C ARG A 30 18.29 19.89 2.03
N VAL A 31 18.98 18.85 2.51
CA VAL A 31 20.14 18.30 1.83
C VAL A 31 19.91 16.83 1.55
N LYS A 32 20.09 16.44 0.29
CA LYS A 32 19.95 15.05 -0.16
C LYS A 32 21.24 14.55 -0.81
N HIS A 33 21.55 13.29 -0.57
CA HIS A 33 22.50 12.50 -1.33
C HIS A 33 21.72 11.64 -2.32
N VAL A 34 21.80 11.94 -3.60
CA VAL A 34 20.98 11.33 -4.67
C VAL A 34 21.88 10.41 -5.49
N VAL A 35 21.44 9.18 -5.71
CA VAL A 35 22.14 8.16 -6.52
C VAL A 35 21.22 7.69 -7.63
N ILE A 36 21.59 7.93 -8.89
CA ILE A 36 20.84 7.56 -10.09
C ILE A 36 21.55 6.42 -10.80
N GLN A 37 20.83 5.32 -11.05
CA GLN A 37 21.36 4.14 -11.74
C GLN A 37 21.64 4.44 -13.24
N PRO A 38 22.58 3.73 -13.90
CA PRO A 38 22.90 3.92 -15.31
C PRO A 38 21.65 3.89 -16.20
N GLY A 39 21.53 4.87 -17.09
CA GLY A 39 20.41 5.01 -18.02
C GLY A 39 19.07 5.37 -17.40
N LYS A 40 19.01 5.68 -16.10
CA LYS A 40 17.79 6.10 -15.42
C LYS A 40 17.65 7.62 -15.36
N THR A 41 16.41 8.08 -15.25
CA THR A 41 16.03 9.49 -15.33
C THR A 41 15.14 9.90 -14.16
N ILE A 42 15.47 11.03 -13.53
CA ILE A 42 14.51 11.81 -12.73
C ILE A 42 13.75 12.68 -13.72
N PHE A 43 12.47 12.38 -13.94
CA PHE A 43 11.65 13.01 -14.98
C PHE A 43 11.43 14.52 -14.74
N ALA A 44 11.10 15.22 -15.84
CA ALA A 44 10.92 16.64 -15.88
C ALA A 44 9.89 17.14 -14.85
N HIS A 45 10.31 18.10 -14.03
CA HIS A 45 9.48 18.75 -13.02
C HIS A 45 10.02 20.13 -12.69
N LYS A 46 9.26 20.89 -11.91
CA LYS A 46 9.67 22.20 -11.39
C LYS A 46 9.21 22.37 -9.94
N HIS A 47 9.84 23.30 -9.25
CA HIS A 47 9.48 23.73 -7.91
C HIS A 47 8.98 25.17 -7.92
N VAL A 48 7.98 25.48 -7.11
CA VAL A 48 7.38 26.82 -7.07
C VAL A 48 8.03 27.68 -5.99
N PHE A 49 8.37 27.10 -4.84
CA PHE A 49 8.77 27.83 -3.65
C PHE A 49 10.22 27.61 -3.22
N ARG A 50 10.99 26.75 -3.95
CA ARG A 50 12.38 26.47 -3.62
C ARG A 50 13.29 26.57 -4.85
N SER A 51 14.55 26.89 -4.61
CA SER A 51 15.68 26.63 -5.51
C SER A 51 16.37 25.34 -5.12
N GLU A 52 17.06 24.74 -6.08
CA GLU A 52 17.94 23.59 -5.83
C GLU A 52 19.33 23.89 -6.36
N HIS A 53 20.34 23.48 -5.61
CA HIS A 53 21.75 23.59 -5.95
C HIS A 53 22.33 22.19 -5.97
N TRP A 54 22.75 21.73 -7.14
CA TRP A 54 23.28 20.39 -7.35
C TRP A 54 24.77 20.42 -7.55
N THR A 55 25.49 19.53 -6.90
CA THR A 55 26.89 19.25 -7.17
C THR A 55 26.99 17.81 -7.66
N ILE A 56 27.57 17.60 -8.84
CA ILE A 56 27.84 16.26 -9.36
C ILE A 56 29.08 15.71 -8.64
N VAL A 57 28.87 14.70 -7.80
CA VAL A 57 29.95 14.09 -7.00
C VAL A 57 30.70 13.04 -7.81
N SER A 58 29.97 12.25 -8.61
CA SER A 58 30.56 11.24 -9.50
C SER A 58 29.58 10.85 -10.62
N GLY A 59 30.09 10.35 -11.73
CA GLY A 59 29.32 9.92 -12.89
C GLY A 59 29.14 11.03 -13.94
N THR A 60 28.25 10.78 -14.91
CA THR A 60 27.93 11.71 -16.00
C THR A 60 26.43 11.97 -16.03
N ALA A 61 26.04 13.22 -15.85
CA ALA A 61 24.66 13.67 -15.90
C ALA A 61 24.33 14.30 -17.25
N PHE A 62 23.25 13.87 -17.90
CA PHE A 62 22.60 14.66 -18.95
C PHE A 62 21.46 15.43 -18.29
N ILE A 63 21.55 16.75 -18.33
CA ILE A 63 20.57 17.63 -17.65
C ILE A 63 19.88 18.48 -18.70
N GLU A 64 18.55 18.50 -18.61
CA GLU A 64 17.70 19.46 -19.31
C GLU A 64 17.18 20.45 -18.26
N LEU A 65 17.47 21.74 -18.45
CA LEU A 65 17.05 22.82 -17.57
C LEU A 65 16.43 23.95 -18.38
N ASP A 66 15.11 24.15 -18.23
CA ASP A 66 14.34 25.21 -18.90
C ASP A 66 14.55 25.22 -20.43
N GLY A 67 14.54 24.03 -21.05
CA GLY A 67 14.74 23.81 -22.49
C GLY A 67 16.20 23.89 -22.98
N LYS A 68 17.17 23.97 -22.06
CA LYS A 68 18.59 23.86 -22.37
C LYS A 68 19.12 22.53 -21.92
N GLU A 69 19.81 21.82 -22.80
CA GLU A 69 20.38 20.50 -22.55
C GLU A 69 21.90 20.59 -22.43
N GLY A 70 22.49 19.75 -21.58
CA GLY A 70 23.93 19.67 -21.40
C GLY A 70 24.39 18.42 -20.70
N LEU A 71 25.68 18.06 -20.95
CA LEU A 71 26.35 17.02 -20.15
C LEU A 71 27.15 17.70 -19.03
N TYR A 72 27.05 17.16 -17.86
CA TYR A 72 27.69 17.59 -16.63
C TYR A 72 28.48 16.44 -16.02
N TYR A 73 29.64 16.77 -15.47
CA TYR A 73 30.61 15.81 -14.96
C TYR A 73 30.95 16.10 -13.49
N THR A 74 31.76 15.26 -12.89
CA THR A 74 32.25 15.46 -11.52
C THR A 74 32.78 16.87 -11.32
N ASP A 75 32.42 17.49 -10.20
CA ASP A 75 32.68 18.87 -9.77
C ASP A 75 31.83 19.95 -10.48
N ASP A 76 31.01 19.60 -11.47
CA ASP A 76 30.06 20.55 -12.03
C ASP A 76 28.94 20.88 -11.05
N VAL A 77 28.49 22.16 -11.12
CA VAL A 77 27.40 22.68 -10.29
C VAL A 77 26.25 23.16 -11.18
N VAL A 78 25.02 22.85 -10.76
CA VAL A 78 23.80 23.26 -11.46
C VAL A 78 22.85 23.95 -10.48
N ASP A 79 22.45 25.17 -10.84
CA ASP A 79 21.47 25.95 -10.09
C ASP A 79 20.09 25.89 -10.75
N VAL A 80 19.13 25.38 -10.05
CA VAL A 80 17.73 25.29 -10.47
C VAL A 80 16.92 26.34 -9.69
N LEU A 81 16.52 27.41 -10.37
CA LEU A 81 15.71 28.46 -9.74
C LEU A 81 14.23 28.06 -9.66
N PRO A 82 13.44 28.65 -8.73
CA PRO A 82 12.01 28.42 -8.66
C PRO A 82 11.31 28.64 -10.00
N GLY A 83 10.37 27.77 -10.33
CA GLY A 83 9.61 27.80 -11.59
C GLY A 83 10.33 27.21 -12.81
N LYS A 84 11.62 26.87 -12.72
CA LYS A 84 12.39 26.28 -13.82
C LYS A 84 12.16 24.77 -13.92
N THR A 85 11.75 24.33 -15.12
CA THR A 85 11.61 22.92 -15.43
C THR A 85 12.98 22.28 -15.58
N HIS A 86 13.17 21.13 -14.92
CA HIS A 86 14.44 20.42 -14.98
C HIS A 86 14.23 18.89 -14.98
N GLN A 87 15.18 18.21 -15.63
CA GLN A 87 15.26 16.76 -15.73
C GLN A 87 16.73 16.36 -15.64
N VAL A 88 17.02 15.22 -15.01
CA VAL A 88 18.37 14.67 -15.00
C VAL A 88 18.35 13.19 -15.34
N THR A 89 19.23 12.79 -16.27
CA THR A 89 19.44 11.42 -16.70
C THR A 89 20.89 11.02 -16.41
N ASN A 90 21.10 9.84 -15.85
CA ASN A 90 22.44 9.26 -15.79
C ASN A 90 22.84 8.79 -17.19
N ALA A 91 23.74 9.51 -17.83
CA ALA A 91 24.26 9.24 -19.19
C ALA A 91 25.54 8.38 -19.18
N GLY A 92 26.02 7.96 -18.01
CA GLY A 92 27.19 7.09 -17.84
C GLY A 92 26.84 5.62 -17.59
N ASP A 93 27.88 4.82 -17.45
CA ASP A 93 27.80 3.36 -17.23
C ASP A 93 27.93 3.02 -15.72
N THR A 94 28.20 3.99 -14.89
CA THR A 94 28.30 3.88 -13.41
C THR A 94 27.22 4.70 -12.74
N GLU A 95 27.06 4.55 -11.44
CA GLU A 95 26.13 5.37 -10.66
C GLU A 95 26.47 6.86 -10.79
N LEU A 96 25.46 7.67 -11.04
CA LEU A 96 25.54 9.13 -10.95
C LEU A 96 25.18 9.55 -9.54
N VAL A 97 26.10 10.24 -8.87
CA VAL A 97 25.92 10.74 -7.51
C VAL A 97 25.83 12.25 -7.50
N ILE A 98 24.77 12.78 -6.90
CA ILE A 98 24.51 14.23 -6.78
C ILE A 98 24.30 14.56 -5.30
N VAL A 99 24.89 15.65 -4.84
CA VAL A 99 24.47 16.31 -3.60
C VAL A 99 23.56 17.47 -3.98
N GLU A 100 22.31 17.40 -3.53
CA GLU A 100 21.28 18.42 -3.75
C GLU A 100 21.06 19.20 -2.47
N VAL A 101 21.10 20.53 -2.57
CA VAL A 101 20.68 21.45 -1.51
C VAL A 101 19.46 22.22 -1.99
N SER A 102 18.31 21.94 -1.40
CA SER A 102 17.07 22.70 -1.64
C SER A 102 16.94 23.82 -0.61
N VAL A 103 16.62 25.04 -1.04
CA VAL A 103 16.43 26.24 -0.17
C VAL A 103 15.17 26.99 -0.59
N GLY A 104 14.31 27.35 0.37
CA GLY A 104 13.08 28.10 0.06
C GLY A 104 12.08 28.18 1.20
N GLU A 105 10.93 28.77 0.89
CA GLU A 105 9.81 28.89 1.84
C GLU A 105 9.10 27.54 2.08
N ASN A 106 9.12 26.65 1.08
CA ASN A 106 8.63 25.28 1.17
C ASN A 106 9.64 24.35 0.48
N VAL A 107 10.32 23.52 1.26
CA VAL A 107 11.30 22.53 0.76
C VAL A 107 10.77 21.10 0.81
N SER A 108 9.45 20.91 1.06
CA SER A 108 8.81 19.61 1.04
C SER A 108 8.73 19.03 -0.39
N GLU A 109 8.54 17.71 -0.50
CA GLU A 109 8.31 17.07 -1.81
C GLU A 109 6.99 17.51 -2.47
N ASP A 110 6.06 18.09 -1.70
CA ASP A 110 4.78 18.63 -2.20
C ASP A 110 4.95 19.87 -3.09
N ASP A 111 6.13 20.53 -3.05
CA ASP A 111 6.48 21.63 -3.95
C ASP A 111 6.82 21.15 -5.37
N LYS A 112 6.83 19.84 -5.63
CA LYS A 112 7.18 19.26 -6.92
C LYS A 112 5.99 19.26 -7.88
N VAL A 113 6.11 20.00 -8.99
CA VAL A 113 5.14 20.05 -10.10
C VAL A 113 5.73 19.34 -11.31
N SER A 114 5.19 18.17 -11.68
CA SER A 114 5.59 17.44 -12.90
C SER A 114 5.27 18.26 -14.15
N THR A 115 6.21 18.32 -15.08
CA THR A 115 6.09 19.07 -16.33
C THR A 115 6.28 18.21 -17.56
N ASP A 116 5.92 16.92 -17.53
CA ASP A 116 5.95 16.08 -18.72
C ASP A 116 5.03 16.66 -19.80
N VAL A 117 5.62 17.52 -20.62
CA VAL A 117 5.06 17.97 -21.88
C VAL A 117 5.77 17.23 -22.99
N ALA A 118 5.20 16.11 -23.41
CA ALA A 118 5.35 15.75 -24.81
C ALA A 118 4.78 16.94 -25.61
N SER A 119 5.66 17.67 -26.29
CA SER A 119 5.30 18.74 -27.20
C SER A 119 4.24 18.24 -28.18
N ASP A 120 3.01 18.72 -28.05
CA ASP A 120 2.22 19.25 -29.17
C ASP A 120 0.91 19.84 -28.67
N ASN A 121 0.75 21.11 -28.98
CA ASN A 121 -0.51 21.86 -29.09
C ASN A 121 -1.75 21.15 -28.61
N LEU A 122 -2.38 21.66 -27.55
CA LEU A 122 -3.80 21.98 -27.56
C LEU A 122 -4.34 22.20 -26.13
N ASN A 123 -4.92 23.37 -25.93
CA ASN A 123 -6.04 23.64 -25.01
C ASN A 123 -6.10 22.80 -23.73
N SER A 124 -6.08 23.48 -22.60
CA SER A 124 -6.47 23.01 -21.25
C SER A 124 -7.37 21.77 -21.25
N LYS A 125 -6.85 20.60 -21.59
CA LYS A 125 -7.47 19.32 -21.22
C LYS A 125 -6.97 18.97 -19.84
N LYS A 126 -7.85 19.11 -18.83
CA LYS A 126 -7.81 18.37 -17.59
C LYS A 126 -7.19 17.00 -17.87
N LEU A 127 -6.06 16.67 -17.21
CA LEU A 127 -5.49 15.32 -17.25
C LEU A 127 -6.61 14.34 -16.88
N VAL A 128 -7.13 13.64 -17.88
CA VAL A 128 -8.17 12.62 -17.67
C VAL A 128 -7.43 11.43 -17.09
N SER A 129 -7.67 11.13 -15.81
CA SER A 129 -7.20 9.89 -15.20
C SER A 129 -7.71 8.69 -16.01
N GLU A 130 -6.91 7.64 -16.09
CA GLU A 130 -7.37 6.35 -16.64
C GLU A 130 -8.56 5.87 -15.83
N SER A 131 -9.56 5.27 -16.50
CA SER A 131 -10.79 4.86 -15.82
C SER A 131 -10.54 3.67 -14.87
N ILE A 132 -9.52 2.85 -15.16
CA ILE A 132 -9.10 1.72 -14.36
C ILE A 132 -7.65 1.36 -14.69
N VAL A 133 -6.83 1.02 -13.69
CA VAL A 133 -5.46 0.54 -13.88
C VAL A 133 -5.25 -0.80 -13.19
N TYR A 134 -4.46 -1.66 -13.83
CA TYR A 134 -3.97 -2.91 -13.27
C TYR A 134 -2.75 -2.64 -12.39
N LEU A 135 -2.65 -3.33 -11.25
CA LEU A 135 -1.56 -3.20 -10.30
C LEU A 135 -0.75 -4.51 -10.21
N ASN A 136 0.56 -4.40 -10.37
CA ASN A 136 1.48 -5.48 -9.99
C ASN A 136 1.82 -5.34 -8.52
N PRO A 137 1.70 -6.42 -7.73
CA PRO A 137 1.92 -6.37 -6.28
C PRO A 137 3.40 -6.27 -5.89
N ALA A 138 3.64 -5.82 -4.66
CA ALA A 138 4.91 -6.03 -3.97
C ALA A 138 4.86 -7.35 -3.20
N PHE A 139 5.98 -8.09 -3.15
CA PHE A 139 6.07 -9.41 -2.54
C PHE A 139 6.93 -9.42 -1.27
N LYS A 140 6.61 -10.35 -0.33
CA LYS A 140 7.35 -10.57 0.92
C LYS A 140 7.58 -12.07 1.15
N ASP A 141 8.77 -12.41 1.65
CA ASP A 141 9.27 -13.77 1.90
C ASP A 141 9.38 -14.11 3.40
N ASN A 142 8.38 -13.73 4.17
CA ASN A 142 8.37 -14.00 5.61
C ASN A 142 8.52 -15.49 5.93
N LEU A 143 9.21 -15.81 7.02
CA LEU A 143 9.60 -17.17 7.42
C LEU A 143 8.43 -18.17 7.62
N TRP A 144 7.22 -17.66 7.86
CA TRP A 144 6.00 -18.46 8.03
C TRP A 144 5.24 -18.70 6.72
N GLY A 145 5.71 -18.13 5.62
CA GLY A 145 5.05 -18.19 4.32
C GLY A 145 5.13 -19.54 3.63
N GLY A 146 4.29 -19.71 2.63
CA GLY A 146 4.23 -20.89 1.76
C GLY A 146 4.34 -20.54 0.28
N ASN A 147 3.78 -21.39 -0.56
CA ASN A 147 3.76 -21.24 -2.02
C ASN A 147 2.33 -21.24 -2.60
N LYS A 148 1.29 -21.29 -1.75
CA LYS A 148 -0.11 -21.29 -2.21
C LYS A 148 -0.46 -20.07 -3.06
N LEU A 149 0.14 -18.88 -2.79
CA LEU A 149 -0.08 -17.69 -3.63
C LEU A 149 0.48 -17.87 -5.05
N LYS A 150 1.59 -18.60 -5.20
CA LYS A 150 2.12 -18.98 -6.54
C LYS A 150 1.23 -20.00 -7.23
N GLU A 151 0.74 -20.98 -6.48
CA GLU A 151 -0.08 -22.10 -6.99
C GLU A 151 -1.50 -21.62 -7.38
N LEU A 152 -2.18 -20.88 -6.49
CA LEU A 152 -3.56 -20.42 -6.69
C LEU A 152 -3.66 -19.27 -7.71
N TYR A 153 -2.68 -18.36 -7.71
CA TYR A 153 -2.77 -17.10 -8.45
C TYR A 153 -1.67 -16.93 -9.53
N GLY A 154 -0.79 -17.91 -9.66
CA GLY A 154 0.31 -17.82 -10.64
C GLY A 154 1.26 -16.65 -10.39
N LYS A 155 1.36 -16.19 -9.13
CA LYS A 155 2.26 -15.09 -8.74
C LYS A 155 3.70 -15.48 -9.03
N LYS A 156 4.45 -14.63 -9.73
CA LYS A 156 5.85 -14.88 -10.13
C LYS A 156 6.77 -13.94 -9.36
N CYS A 157 7.67 -14.49 -8.59
CA CYS A 157 8.73 -13.77 -7.88
C CYS A 157 9.96 -14.66 -7.75
N ASP A 158 11.11 -14.04 -7.45
CA ASP A 158 12.39 -14.71 -7.27
C ASP A 158 12.57 -15.33 -5.87
N PHE A 159 11.60 -15.16 -4.97
CA PHE A 159 11.63 -15.75 -3.63
C PHE A 159 11.33 -17.25 -3.68
N ASP A 160 11.99 -18.04 -2.85
CA ASP A 160 11.69 -19.47 -2.68
C ASP A 160 10.28 -19.68 -2.12
N ILE A 161 9.89 -18.85 -1.16
CA ILE A 161 8.57 -18.78 -0.55
C ILE A 161 7.93 -17.42 -0.82
N LEU A 162 6.61 -17.37 -0.91
CA LEU A 162 5.84 -16.14 -1.08
C LEU A 162 4.79 -16.02 0.03
N ALA A 163 5.18 -15.36 1.11
CA ALA A 163 4.34 -15.21 2.29
C ALA A 163 3.21 -14.18 2.10
N GLU A 164 3.55 -13.02 1.51
CA GLU A 164 2.58 -11.94 1.28
C GLU A 164 2.72 -11.36 -0.13
N SER A 165 1.57 -11.02 -0.71
CA SER A 165 1.44 -10.27 -1.95
C SER A 165 0.61 -9.02 -1.67
N TRP A 166 1.25 -7.84 -1.69
CA TRP A 166 0.61 -6.56 -1.43
C TRP A 166 -0.01 -6.04 -2.72
N GLU A 167 -1.27 -6.36 -2.91
CA GLU A 167 -2.01 -6.21 -4.17
C GLU A 167 -2.30 -4.75 -4.52
N MET A 168 -2.68 -3.95 -3.53
CA MET A 168 -2.84 -2.51 -3.66
C MET A 168 -2.18 -1.83 -2.48
N SER A 169 -1.03 -1.23 -2.69
CA SER A 169 -0.20 -0.62 -1.67
C SER A 169 0.51 0.62 -2.16
N ALA A 170 0.26 1.74 -1.49
CA ALA A 170 1.05 2.96 -1.60
C ALA A 170 2.09 3.09 -0.47
N HIS A 171 2.15 2.10 0.44
CA HIS A 171 2.98 2.12 1.64
C HIS A 171 4.48 1.99 1.30
N GLU A 172 5.33 2.79 1.92
CA GLU A 172 6.78 2.84 1.66
C GLU A 172 7.50 1.49 1.83
N SER A 173 7.03 0.64 2.73
CA SER A 173 7.61 -0.70 2.95
C SER A 173 7.38 -1.67 1.78
N GLY A 174 6.50 -1.34 0.81
CA GLY A 174 6.24 -2.18 -0.35
C GLY A 174 5.12 -1.61 -1.20
N GLN A 175 5.47 -0.93 -2.28
CA GLN A 175 4.51 -0.32 -3.18
C GLN A 175 4.15 -1.23 -4.33
N SER A 176 2.87 -1.24 -4.71
CA SER A 176 2.43 -1.82 -5.98
C SER A 176 2.91 -0.94 -7.15
N ILE A 177 2.94 -1.51 -8.35
CA ILE A 177 3.36 -0.82 -9.58
C ILE A 177 2.18 -0.82 -10.54
N VAL A 178 1.85 0.34 -11.12
CA VAL A 178 0.87 0.45 -12.20
C VAL A 178 1.36 -0.38 -13.39
N ALA A 179 0.56 -1.33 -13.85
CA ALA A 179 0.96 -2.31 -14.87
C ALA A 179 0.21 -2.17 -16.20
N SER A 180 -0.73 -1.23 -16.30
CA SER A 180 -1.49 -0.93 -17.52
C SER A 180 -1.52 0.56 -17.83
N GLY A 181 -1.98 0.88 -19.05
CA GLY A 181 -2.21 2.25 -19.49
C GLY A 181 -0.94 3.10 -19.66
N ARG A 182 -1.12 4.40 -19.74
CA ARG A 182 -0.03 5.38 -19.99
C ARG A 182 0.92 5.56 -18.80
N HIS A 183 0.48 5.21 -17.58
CA HIS A 183 1.30 5.29 -16.36
C HIS A 183 1.96 3.95 -16.00
N LYS A 184 1.99 3.00 -16.94
CA LYS A 184 2.62 1.70 -16.74
C LYS A 184 4.08 1.83 -16.30
N GLY A 185 4.44 1.14 -15.22
CA GLY A 185 5.77 1.15 -14.62
C GLY A 185 5.91 2.13 -13.46
N MET A 186 4.94 3.03 -13.25
CA MET A 186 4.94 3.99 -12.16
C MET A 186 4.64 3.30 -10.82
N LEU A 187 5.32 3.68 -9.74
CA LEU A 187 4.93 3.27 -8.39
C LEU A 187 3.53 3.78 -8.08
N PHE A 188 2.75 3.00 -7.35
CA PHE A 188 1.36 3.34 -7.11
C PHE A 188 1.20 4.65 -6.34
N ASN A 189 2.06 4.94 -5.36
CA ASN A 189 2.03 6.22 -4.66
C ASN A 189 2.32 7.42 -5.59
N ASP A 190 3.27 7.28 -6.52
CA ASP A 190 3.59 8.32 -7.50
C ASP A 190 2.42 8.51 -8.49
N TYR A 191 1.77 7.43 -8.90
CA TYR A 191 0.52 7.48 -9.70
C TYR A 191 -0.59 8.23 -8.98
N LEU A 192 -0.82 7.92 -7.71
CA LEU A 192 -1.82 8.60 -6.87
C LEU A 192 -1.52 10.11 -6.76
N GLY A 193 -0.26 10.49 -6.62
CA GLY A 193 0.17 11.88 -6.66
C GLY A 193 -0.09 12.54 -8.03
N THR A 194 0.20 11.81 -9.12
CA THR A 194 0.00 12.30 -10.50
C THR A 194 -1.46 12.54 -10.84
N ILE A 195 -2.36 11.64 -10.46
CA ILE A 195 -3.80 11.85 -10.70
C ILE A 195 -4.41 12.89 -9.75
N GLY A 196 -3.72 13.19 -8.63
CA GLY A 196 -4.15 14.13 -7.61
C GLY A 196 -5.19 13.53 -6.64
N LYS A 197 -5.13 14.00 -5.40
CA LYS A 197 -5.95 13.49 -4.28
C LYS A 197 -7.46 13.63 -4.50
N ASP A 198 -7.89 14.65 -5.25
CA ASP A 198 -9.29 14.82 -5.62
C ASP A 198 -9.86 13.62 -6.39
N ASN A 199 -9.02 12.86 -7.09
CA ASN A 199 -9.43 11.67 -7.83
C ASN A 199 -9.52 10.39 -6.95
N TRP A 200 -9.16 10.47 -5.67
CA TRP A 200 -9.40 9.37 -4.72
C TRP A 200 -10.82 9.39 -4.16
N GLY A 201 -11.54 10.52 -4.33
CA GLY A 201 -12.87 10.78 -3.77
C GLY A 201 -12.81 11.62 -2.49
N TRP A 202 -13.90 12.35 -2.20
CA TRP A 202 -13.93 13.32 -1.11
C TRP A 202 -13.84 12.68 0.29
N LYS A 203 -14.24 11.42 0.47
CA LYS A 203 -14.04 10.68 1.73
C LYS A 203 -12.57 10.49 2.06
N CYS A 204 -11.69 10.45 1.05
CA CYS A 204 -10.26 10.34 1.25
C CYS A 204 -9.60 11.67 1.66
N SER A 205 -10.32 12.80 1.63
CA SER A 205 -9.77 14.13 1.94
C SER A 205 -9.23 14.27 3.37
N THR A 206 -9.75 13.49 4.31
CA THR A 206 -9.36 13.51 5.73
C THR A 206 -8.06 12.75 6.03
N PHE A 207 -7.56 11.94 5.08
CA PHE A 207 -6.32 11.18 5.25
C PHE A 207 -5.15 11.97 4.66
N ALA A 208 -3.99 11.95 5.29
CA ALA A 208 -2.78 12.57 4.76
C ALA A 208 -2.27 11.80 3.53
N ASP A 209 -2.19 10.48 3.65
CA ASP A 209 -1.71 9.54 2.63
C ASP A 209 -2.85 8.64 2.16
N PHE A 210 -2.59 7.80 1.14
CA PHE A 210 -3.56 6.82 0.66
C PHE A 210 -3.96 5.85 1.77
N PRO A 211 -5.28 5.70 2.08
CA PRO A 211 -5.70 5.23 3.40
C PRO A 211 -5.68 3.71 3.60
N ILE A 212 -5.64 2.91 2.54
CA ILE A 212 -5.80 1.44 2.65
C ILE A 212 -4.65 0.67 2.01
N LEU A 213 -4.49 -0.56 2.48
CA LEU A 213 -3.57 -1.56 1.96
C LEU A 213 -4.32 -2.89 1.83
N VAL A 214 -4.20 -3.52 0.65
CA VAL A 214 -4.84 -4.82 0.33
C VAL A 214 -3.76 -5.86 0.09
N LYS A 215 -3.87 -7.00 0.77
CA LYS A 215 -2.89 -8.09 0.71
C LYS A 215 -3.54 -9.45 0.49
N LEU A 216 -2.78 -10.35 -0.12
CA LEU A 216 -2.97 -11.79 -0.02
C LEU A 216 -1.87 -12.36 0.89
N ILE A 217 -2.23 -13.23 1.82
CA ILE A 217 -1.32 -13.82 2.81
C ILE A 217 -1.46 -15.34 2.75
N ASP A 218 -0.32 -16.04 2.62
CA ASP A 218 -0.22 -17.49 2.74
C ASP A 218 0.48 -17.85 4.06
N ALA A 219 -0.29 -18.17 5.06
CA ALA A 219 0.18 -18.62 6.36
C ALA A 219 0.38 -20.15 6.34
N LYS A 220 1.48 -20.63 5.72
CA LYS A 220 1.87 -22.04 5.78
C LYS A 220 2.16 -22.48 7.23
N ASP A 221 2.85 -21.63 7.99
CA ASP A 221 2.99 -21.74 9.44
C ASP A 221 2.26 -20.59 10.12
N LYS A 222 2.02 -20.72 11.42
CA LYS A 222 1.33 -19.70 12.24
C LYS A 222 2.10 -18.39 12.28
N LEU A 223 1.41 -17.28 12.20
CA LEU A 223 1.97 -15.94 12.42
C LEU A 223 2.17 -15.71 13.94
N SER A 224 2.94 -14.69 14.28
CA SER A 224 3.10 -14.26 15.69
C SER A 224 1.78 -13.83 16.31
N VAL A 225 1.65 -14.01 17.62
CA VAL A 225 0.60 -13.34 18.40
C VAL A 225 0.96 -11.86 18.47
N GLN A 226 0.06 -11.00 18.02
CA GLN A 226 0.31 -9.58 17.80
C GLN A 226 -0.92 -8.73 18.11
N VAL A 227 -0.68 -7.44 18.24
CA VAL A 227 -1.72 -6.41 18.35
C VAL A 227 -1.32 -5.19 17.52
N HIS A 228 -2.32 -4.46 17.04
CA HIS A 228 -2.14 -3.21 16.30
C HIS A 228 -2.67 -2.03 17.10
N PRO A 229 -1.98 -0.87 17.06
CA PRO A 229 -2.47 0.36 17.68
C PRO A 229 -3.63 0.98 16.89
N ASP A 230 -4.40 1.85 17.52
CA ASP A 230 -5.29 2.80 16.86
C ASP A 230 -4.51 4.00 16.28
N ASP A 231 -5.24 4.93 15.61
CA ASP A 231 -4.63 6.12 15.00
C ASP A 231 -3.96 7.01 16.04
N ASP A 232 -4.59 7.20 17.20
CA ASP A 232 -4.10 8.14 18.21
C ASP A 232 -2.72 7.71 18.74
N TYR A 233 -2.58 6.42 19.02
CA TYR A 233 -1.31 5.87 19.47
C TYR A 233 -0.28 5.79 18.32
N ALA A 234 -0.67 5.30 17.16
CA ALA A 234 0.24 5.07 16.05
C ALA A 234 0.79 6.38 15.46
N ILE A 235 -0.04 7.41 15.32
CA ILE A 235 0.39 8.73 14.84
C ILE A 235 1.37 9.37 15.84
N ALA A 236 1.08 9.26 17.14
CA ALA A 236 1.92 9.86 18.17
C ALA A 236 3.28 9.18 18.36
N ASN A 237 3.36 7.84 18.17
CA ASN A 237 4.53 7.04 18.52
C ASN A 237 5.30 6.48 17.32
N GLU A 238 4.63 6.27 16.17
CA GLU A 238 5.21 5.59 15.00
C GLU A 238 5.16 6.46 13.74
N ASN A 239 4.48 7.60 13.76
CA ASN A 239 4.21 8.44 12.60
C ASN A 239 3.53 7.65 11.46
N GLN A 240 2.63 6.74 11.79
CA GLN A 240 1.83 5.91 10.89
C GLN A 240 0.37 5.95 11.30
N TYR A 241 -0.53 5.48 10.44
CA TYR A 241 -1.91 5.20 10.83
C TYR A 241 -1.99 4.03 11.80
N GLY A 242 -3.08 3.96 12.55
CA GLY A 242 -3.48 2.75 13.24
C GLY A 242 -3.76 1.61 12.26
N LYS A 243 -4.09 0.43 12.78
CA LYS A 243 -4.33 -0.72 11.92
C LYS A 243 -5.58 -1.48 12.36
N ASN A 244 -6.72 -1.08 11.78
CA ASN A 244 -7.92 -1.89 11.72
C ASN A 244 -7.87 -2.71 10.43
N GLU A 245 -8.29 -3.97 10.47
CA GLU A 245 -8.22 -4.87 9.34
C GLU A 245 -9.41 -5.82 9.27
N VAL A 246 -9.69 -6.29 8.08
CA VAL A 246 -10.64 -7.38 7.82
C VAL A 246 -9.94 -8.51 7.10
N TRP A 247 -10.21 -9.74 7.52
CA TRP A 247 -9.74 -10.96 6.88
C TRP A 247 -10.88 -11.69 6.20
N TYR A 248 -10.69 -12.06 4.95
CA TYR A 248 -11.53 -13.01 4.23
C TYR A 248 -10.73 -14.29 4.03
N VAL A 249 -11.21 -15.42 4.52
CA VAL A 249 -10.54 -16.72 4.37
C VAL A 249 -10.77 -17.26 2.96
N ILE A 250 -9.70 -17.25 2.15
CA ILE A 250 -9.73 -17.73 0.75
C ILE A 250 -9.66 -19.25 0.71
N ASP A 251 -8.77 -19.82 1.52
CA ASP A 251 -8.53 -21.26 1.61
C ASP A 251 -8.00 -21.60 3.00
N CYS A 252 -8.26 -22.81 3.46
CA CYS A 252 -7.68 -23.32 4.70
C CYS A 252 -7.57 -24.83 4.69
N GLU A 253 -6.57 -25.35 5.39
CA GLU A 253 -6.43 -26.79 5.64
C GLU A 253 -7.43 -27.26 6.68
N PRO A 254 -7.77 -28.55 6.71
CA PRO A 254 -8.59 -29.12 7.77
C PRO A 254 -8.02 -28.78 9.16
N ASP A 255 -8.91 -28.50 10.12
CA ASP A 255 -8.57 -28.15 11.51
C ASP A 255 -7.76 -26.84 11.69
N SER A 256 -7.62 -26.04 10.64
CA SER A 256 -7.03 -24.71 10.74
C SER A 256 -7.84 -23.81 11.67
N TYR A 257 -7.16 -22.90 12.35
CA TYR A 257 -7.75 -21.99 13.32
C TYR A 257 -6.99 -20.67 13.36
N LEU A 258 -7.63 -19.66 13.89
CA LEU A 258 -6.98 -18.40 14.26
C LEU A 258 -7.16 -18.11 15.75
N TYR A 259 -6.35 -17.21 16.27
CA TYR A 259 -6.58 -16.59 17.57
C TYR A 259 -7.12 -15.17 17.37
N CYS A 260 -8.18 -14.80 18.12
CA CYS A 260 -8.74 -13.46 18.05
C CYS A 260 -9.38 -13.06 19.39
N GLY A 261 -8.71 -12.11 20.06
CA GLY A 261 -9.10 -11.57 21.35
C GLY A 261 -8.95 -12.54 22.52
N PHE A 262 -9.15 -12.03 23.73
CA PHE A 262 -9.12 -12.84 24.96
C PHE A 262 -10.43 -13.60 25.16
N ASN A 263 -10.34 -14.83 25.67
CA ASN A 263 -11.49 -15.68 26.00
C ASN A 263 -12.18 -15.29 27.32
N ARG A 264 -11.57 -14.44 28.13
CA ARG A 264 -12.05 -13.80 29.35
C ARG A 264 -11.35 -12.48 29.58
N ASP A 265 -11.82 -11.69 30.55
CA ASP A 265 -11.06 -10.53 31.01
C ASP A 265 -9.72 -10.98 31.62
N VAL A 266 -8.66 -10.24 31.32
CA VAL A 266 -7.30 -10.46 31.84
C VAL A 266 -6.73 -9.14 32.34
N SER A 267 -5.72 -9.19 33.22
CA SER A 267 -4.98 -7.98 33.60
C SER A 267 -3.68 -7.82 32.79
N ARG A 268 -3.13 -6.60 32.81
CA ARG A 268 -1.81 -6.32 32.19
C ARG A 268 -0.72 -7.24 32.77
N GLU A 269 -0.71 -7.42 34.08
CA GLU A 269 0.24 -8.25 34.81
C GLU A 269 0.09 -9.72 34.44
N GLU A 270 -1.15 -10.18 34.29
CA GLU A 270 -1.40 -11.55 33.85
C GLU A 270 -0.90 -11.79 32.44
N VAL A 271 -1.16 -10.88 31.51
CA VAL A 271 -0.66 -11.00 30.12
C VAL A 271 0.87 -11.08 30.11
N LEU A 272 1.55 -10.21 30.86
CA LEU A 272 3.00 -10.21 30.97
C LEU A 272 3.52 -11.56 31.49
N GLN A 273 2.96 -12.04 32.61
CA GLN A 273 3.34 -13.34 33.20
C GLN A 273 3.15 -14.49 32.21
N ARG A 274 2.05 -14.48 31.44
CA ARG A 274 1.76 -15.53 30.45
C ARG A 274 2.64 -15.51 29.21
N ILE A 275 3.19 -14.34 28.87
CA ILE A 275 4.22 -14.24 27.83
C ILE A 275 5.53 -14.85 28.37
N GLU A 276 5.91 -14.55 29.61
CA GLU A 276 7.13 -15.03 30.23
C GLU A 276 7.15 -16.57 30.43
N ASP A 277 6.02 -17.16 30.73
CA ASP A 277 5.87 -18.60 30.95
C ASP A 277 5.32 -19.39 29.75
N ASP A 278 5.30 -18.79 28.55
CA ASP A 278 4.84 -19.39 27.30
C ASP A 278 3.35 -19.84 27.30
N SER A 279 2.53 -19.31 28.21
CA SER A 279 1.11 -19.73 28.38
C SER A 279 0.08 -18.74 27.83
N ILE A 280 0.49 -17.71 27.08
CA ILE A 280 -0.41 -16.67 26.57
C ILE A 280 -1.57 -17.23 25.73
N LEU A 281 -1.36 -18.34 25.03
CA LEU A 281 -2.38 -18.96 24.18
C LEU A 281 -3.58 -19.50 24.98
N ASP A 282 -3.44 -19.81 26.26
CA ASP A 282 -4.51 -20.36 27.10
C ASP A 282 -5.63 -19.34 27.36
N VAL A 283 -5.33 -18.07 27.25
CA VAL A 283 -6.30 -16.97 27.46
C VAL A 283 -6.80 -16.36 26.16
N LEU A 284 -6.38 -16.87 24.99
CA LEU A 284 -6.88 -16.42 23.69
C LEU A 284 -8.05 -17.26 23.20
N ASN A 285 -8.97 -16.63 22.43
CA ASN A 285 -10.00 -17.36 21.70
C ASN A 285 -9.34 -18.10 20.52
N LYS A 286 -9.40 -19.42 20.56
CA LYS A 286 -9.02 -20.28 19.44
C LYS A 286 -10.26 -20.60 18.60
N ILE A 287 -10.30 -20.09 17.37
CA ILE A 287 -11.49 -20.10 16.52
C ILE A 287 -11.22 -20.95 15.28
N PRO A 288 -11.93 -22.08 15.10
CA PRO A 288 -11.86 -22.85 13.86
C PRO A 288 -12.32 -22.00 12.67
N VAL A 289 -11.64 -22.12 11.54
CA VAL A 289 -11.94 -21.36 10.32
C VAL A 289 -12.34 -22.27 9.18
N GLN A 290 -13.09 -21.71 8.26
CA GLN A 290 -13.43 -22.33 6.98
C GLN A 290 -13.39 -21.32 5.85
N LYS A 291 -13.19 -21.79 4.62
CA LYS A 291 -13.26 -20.96 3.42
C LYS A 291 -14.54 -20.10 3.41
N GLY A 292 -14.37 -18.80 3.15
CA GLY A 292 -15.46 -17.83 3.10
C GLY A 292 -15.78 -17.14 4.43
N ASP A 293 -15.16 -17.55 5.54
CA ASP A 293 -15.28 -16.84 6.83
C ASP A 293 -14.68 -15.41 6.71
N VAL A 294 -15.28 -14.49 7.47
CA VAL A 294 -14.86 -13.09 7.55
C VAL A 294 -14.67 -12.69 9.00
N TYR A 295 -13.56 -12.04 9.30
CA TYR A 295 -13.24 -11.54 10.64
C TYR A 295 -12.80 -10.10 10.57
N PHE A 296 -13.42 -9.23 11.36
CA PHE A 296 -12.95 -7.85 11.56
C PHE A 296 -12.05 -7.80 12.80
N ILE A 297 -10.83 -7.36 12.62
CA ILE A 297 -9.82 -7.21 13.67
C ILE A 297 -9.69 -5.72 13.98
N LYS A 298 -10.34 -5.30 15.04
CA LYS A 298 -10.25 -3.92 15.53
C LYS A 298 -8.88 -3.69 16.17
N ALA A 299 -8.32 -2.50 15.99
CA ALA A 299 -7.14 -2.05 16.72
C ALA A 299 -7.31 -2.30 18.25
N GLY A 300 -6.23 -2.73 18.90
CA GLY A 300 -6.24 -3.19 20.29
C GLY A 300 -6.63 -4.66 20.51
N THR A 301 -7.08 -5.37 19.48
CA THR A 301 -7.42 -6.80 19.58
C THR A 301 -6.17 -7.66 19.40
N VAL A 302 -5.81 -8.47 20.39
CA VAL A 302 -4.76 -9.50 20.25
C VAL A 302 -5.21 -10.59 19.27
N HIS A 303 -4.36 -10.98 18.33
CA HIS A 303 -4.71 -11.95 17.30
C HIS A 303 -3.50 -12.68 16.73
N ALA A 304 -3.75 -13.81 16.08
CA ALA A 304 -2.77 -14.53 15.26
C ALA A 304 -3.46 -15.38 14.21
N ILE A 305 -2.93 -15.42 12.99
CA ILE A 305 -3.35 -16.37 11.96
C ILE A 305 -2.65 -17.70 12.25
N GLY A 306 -3.42 -18.78 12.30
CA GLY A 306 -2.90 -20.14 12.44
C GLY A 306 -2.29 -20.67 11.16
N ALA A 307 -1.69 -21.86 11.24
CA ALA A 307 -1.10 -22.51 10.09
C ALA A 307 -2.14 -23.03 9.08
N GLY A 308 -1.73 -23.10 7.80
CA GLY A 308 -2.52 -23.68 6.71
C GLY A 308 -3.63 -22.78 6.18
N ILE A 309 -3.58 -21.47 6.40
CA ILE A 309 -4.64 -20.52 6.03
C ILE A 309 -4.13 -19.56 4.95
N VAL A 310 -4.96 -19.33 3.93
CA VAL A 310 -4.76 -18.26 2.93
C VAL A 310 -5.86 -17.24 3.12
N ILE A 311 -5.49 -15.96 3.32
CA ILE A 311 -6.44 -14.86 3.50
C ILE A 311 -6.24 -13.74 2.49
N CYS A 312 -7.33 -13.01 2.24
CA CYS A 312 -7.27 -11.62 1.78
C CYS A 312 -7.40 -10.72 3.02
N GLU A 313 -6.42 -9.86 3.23
CA GLU A 313 -6.40 -8.85 4.28
C GLU A 313 -6.59 -7.47 3.67
N ILE A 314 -7.62 -6.74 4.11
CA ILE A 314 -7.81 -5.34 3.80
C ILE A 314 -7.67 -4.55 5.10
N GLN A 315 -6.81 -3.54 5.09
CA GLN A 315 -6.43 -2.80 6.29
C GLN A 315 -6.18 -1.32 6.02
N GLN A 316 -6.09 -0.52 7.09
CA GLN A 316 -5.51 0.81 6.97
C GLN A 316 -4.08 0.71 6.44
N SER A 317 -3.61 1.75 5.73
CA SER A 317 -2.25 1.81 5.16
C SER A 317 -1.20 1.98 6.26
N SER A 318 -0.94 0.90 6.96
CA SER A 318 -0.02 0.82 8.11
C SER A 318 0.71 -0.52 8.13
N ASN A 319 1.97 -0.50 8.55
CA ASN A 319 2.76 -1.70 8.82
C ASN A 319 3.09 -1.84 10.31
N CYS A 320 2.38 -1.09 11.17
CA CYS A 320 2.60 -1.06 12.60
C CYS A 320 2.06 -2.34 13.27
N THR A 321 2.97 -3.16 13.79
CA THR A 321 2.65 -4.45 14.41
C THR A 321 3.45 -4.62 15.68
N TYR A 322 2.78 -4.80 16.81
CA TYR A 322 3.42 -5.12 18.09
C TYR A 322 3.28 -6.60 18.39
N ARG A 323 4.42 -7.29 18.34
CA ARG A 323 4.52 -8.73 18.57
C ARG A 323 4.62 -9.01 20.06
N LEU A 324 3.68 -9.84 20.57
CA LEU A 324 3.67 -10.29 21.97
C LEU A 324 4.35 -11.65 22.14
N TYR A 325 4.18 -12.55 21.17
CA TYR A 325 4.68 -13.92 21.26
C TYR A 325 4.93 -14.51 19.88
N ASP A 326 6.05 -15.15 19.67
CA ASP A 326 6.42 -15.72 18.37
C ASP A 326 6.82 -17.20 18.44
N PHE A 327 6.29 -17.94 19.41
CA PHE A 327 6.49 -19.38 19.55
C PHE A 327 7.98 -19.77 19.68
N ASN A 328 8.81 -18.88 20.18
CA ASN A 328 10.26 -19.04 20.29
C ASN A 328 10.96 -19.38 18.95
N ARG A 329 10.36 -18.97 17.82
CA ARG A 329 10.94 -19.21 16.49
C ARG A 329 12.21 -18.41 16.29
N ARG A 330 13.14 -19.05 15.60
CA ARG A 330 14.38 -18.40 15.21
C ARG A 330 14.38 -18.13 13.70
N ASP A 331 14.99 -17.04 13.34
CA ASP A 331 15.21 -16.68 11.93
C ASP A 331 16.33 -17.54 11.31
N LYS A 332 16.65 -17.29 10.04
CA LYS A 332 17.72 -18.01 9.31
C LYS A 332 19.13 -17.80 9.88
N PHE A 333 19.31 -16.83 10.76
CA PHE A 333 20.58 -16.56 11.45
C PHE A 333 20.64 -17.18 12.84
N GLY A 334 19.54 -17.76 13.32
CA GLY A 334 19.40 -18.37 14.63
C GLY A 334 18.93 -17.40 15.71
N ASP A 335 18.56 -16.17 15.36
CA ASP A 335 18.09 -15.15 16.28
C ASP A 335 16.57 -15.24 16.50
N LEU A 336 16.13 -14.92 17.74
CA LEU A 336 14.72 -14.76 18.05
C LEU A 336 14.22 -13.45 17.44
N ARG A 337 12.98 -13.48 16.93
CA ARG A 337 12.34 -12.23 16.46
C ARG A 337 12.04 -11.32 17.66
N GLU A 338 12.27 -10.03 17.44
CA GLU A 338 11.99 -9.01 18.45
C GLU A 338 10.52 -9.02 18.89
N LEU A 339 10.29 -8.93 20.19
CA LEU A 339 8.98 -8.72 20.80
C LEU A 339 8.83 -7.26 21.20
N HIS A 340 7.61 -6.73 21.07
CA HIS A 340 7.30 -5.32 21.35
C HIS A 340 6.37 -5.21 22.57
N ILE A 341 6.75 -5.88 23.69
CA ILE A 341 5.86 -6.15 24.82
C ILE A 341 5.28 -4.86 25.42
N ASP A 342 6.11 -3.87 25.72
CA ASP A 342 5.66 -2.62 26.35
C ASP A 342 4.64 -1.90 25.49
N LYS A 343 4.94 -1.68 24.20
CA LYS A 343 4.04 -1.03 23.25
C LYS A 343 2.75 -1.85 23.02
N ALA A 344 2.87 -3.17 22.98
CA ALA A 344 1.71 -4.05 22.86
C ALA A 344 0.78 -3.92 24.06
N LEU A 345 1.34 -3.95 25.29
CA LEU A 345 0.57 -3.78 26.50
C LEU A 345 -0.09 -2.40 26.64
N ASP A 346 0.46 -1.36 26.01
CA ASP A 346 -0.14 -0.01 26.00
C ASP A 346 -1.39 0.08 25.13
N VAL A 347 -1.48 -0.74 24.08
CA VAL A 347 -2.58 -0.68 23.10
C VAL A 347 -3.59 -1.82 23.22
N LEU A 348 -3.29 -2.88 24.01
CA LEU A 348 -4.17 -4.03 24.18
C LEU A 348 -5.50 -3.68 24.84
N ASN A 349 -6.58 -4.22 24.29
CA ASN A 349 -7.86 -4.33 24.99
C ASN A 349 -7.86 -5.62 25.82
N PHE A 350 -7.81 -5.51 27.14
CA PHE A 350 -7.74 -6.63 28.08
C PHE A 350 -9.09 -7.29 28.38
N SER A 351 -10.17 -6.77 27.83
CA SER A 351 -11.51 -7.33 28.02
C SER A 351 -11.73 -8.57 27.18
N LYS A 352 -12.61 -9.44 27.67
CA LYS A 352 -13.12 -10.57 26.88
C LYS A 352 -13.63 -10.09 25.52
N TYR A 353 -13.21 -10.76 24.47
CA TYR A 353 -13.63 -10.48 23.11
C TYR A 353 -14.27 -11.71 22.47
N CYS A 354 -15.34 -11.49 21.73
CA CYS A 354 -16.02 -12.51 20.96
C CYS A 354 -16.15 -11.98 19.53
N PRO A 355 -15.36 -12.46 18.57
CA PRO A 355 -15.48 -12.01 17.19
C PRO A 355 -16.83 -12.43 16.62
N GLU A 356 -17.54 -11.47 16.06
CA GLU A 356 -18.78 -11.73 15.34
C GLU A 356 -18.45 -12.16 13.90
N LYS A 357 -19.07 -13.24 13.43
CA LYS A 357 -19.03 -13.61 12.02
C LYS A 357 -19.96 -12.69 11.25
N ILE A 358 -19.43 -11.93 10.32
CA ILE A 358 -20.20 -11.04 9.47
C ILE A 358 -20.82 -11.86 8.34
N ASN A 359 -22.10 -12.15 8.43
CA ASN A 359 -22.84 -12.94 7.41
C ASN A 359 -24.11 -12.24 6.91
N GLU A 360 -24.20 -10.90 7.02
CA GLU A 360 -25.44 -10.18 6.75
C GLU A 360 -25.48 -9.50 5.37
N GLY A 361 -26.70 -9.38 4.83
CA GLY A 361 -27.00 -8.44 3.75
C GLY A 361 -26.65 -8.90 2.34
N ILE A 362 -26.98 -10.14 1.97
CA ILE A 362 -26.87 -10.56 0.55
C ILE A 362 -27.90 -9.78 -0.28
N VAL A 363 -27.44 -9.09 -1.31
CA VAL A 363 -28.25 -8.44 -2.32
C VAL A 363 -28.10 -9.22 -3.63
N ASP A 364 -29.20 -9.80 -4.10
CA ASP A 364 -29.25 -10.50 -5.39
C ASP A 364 -29.42 -9.48 -6.51
N GLY A 365 -28.54 -9.53 -7.49
CA GLY A 365 -28.63 -8.83 -8.78
C GLY A 365 -28.88 -9.82 -9.92
N GLU A 366 -29.10 -9.30 -11.12
CA GLU A 366 -29.20 -10.13 -12.31
C GLU A 366 -27.80 -10.64 -12.70
N GLY A 367 -27.54 -11.95 -12.49
CA GLY A 367 -26.28 -12.61 -12.81
C GLY A 367 -25.16 -12.41 -11.75
N PHE A 368 -25.46 -11.86 -10.58
CA PHE A 368 -24.51 -11.73 -9.49
C PHE A 368 -25.18 -11.63 -8.12
N LYS A 369 -24.41 -11.91 -7.08
CA LYS A 369 -24.76 -11.65 -5.67
C LYS A 369 -23.69 -10.78 -5.04
N LYS A 370 -24.09 -9.84 -4.21
CA LYS A 370 -23.13 -9.03 -3.44
C LYS A 370 -23.50 -8.97 -1.96
N ARG A 371 -22.50 -8.89 -1.10
CA ARG A 371 -22.68 -8.65 0.33
C ARG A 371 -21.57 -7.75 0.86
N ILE A 372 -21.91 -6.85 1.78
CA ILE A 372 -20.92 -6.11 2.56
C ILE A 372 -20.31 -7.10 3.54
N ILE A 373 -19.00 -7.29 3.46
CA ILE A 373 -18.25 -8.18 4.35
C ILE A 373 -17.57 -7.43 5.49
N SER A 374 -17.39 -6.12 5.37
CA SER A 374 -16.93 -5.24 6.44
C SER A 374 -17.25 -3.80 6.10
N GLN A 375 -17.57 -3.01 7.12
CA GLN A 375 -17.71 -1.57 7.02
C GLN A 375 -17.21 -0.91 8.32
N CYS A 376 -16.31 0.05 8.20
CA CYS A 376 -15.80 0.83 9.32
C CYS A 376 -15.52 2.27 8.89
N LYS A 377 -14.96 3.07 9.77
CA LYS A 377 -14.59 4.49 9.48
C LYS A 377 -13.61 4.62 8.30
N TYR A 378 -12.82 3.59 8.03
CA TYR A 378 -11.66 3.66 7.12
C TYR A 378 -11.92 3.02 5.76
N PHE A 379 -12.77 2.01 5.71
CA PHE A 379 -13.08 1.27 4.48
C PHE A 379 -14.41 0.52 4.56
N GLU A 380 -14.97 0.29 3.39
CA GLU A 380 -16.07 -0.64 3.13
C GLU A 380 -15.59 -1.71 2.17
N CYS A 381 -15.80 -2.98 2.51
CA CYS A 381 -15.46 -4.13 1.68
C CYS A 381 -16.73 -4.86 1.27
N THR A 382 -16.91 -5.05 -0.03
CA THR A 382 -18.04 -5.79 -0.62
C THR A 382 -17.53 -7.00 -1.38
N LEU A 383 -18.02 -8.18 -1.05
CA LEU A 383 -17.81 -9.40 -1.83
C LEU A 383 -18.87 -9.47 -2.93
N VAL A 384 -18.44 -9.70 -4.16
CA VAL A 384 -19.30 -9.88 -5.33
C VAL A 384 -19.04 -11.24 -5.94
N ASP A 385 -20.04 -12.11 -5.91
CA ASP A 385 -20.08 -13.40 -6.61
C ASP A 385 -20.82 -13.19 -7.95
N ILE A 386 -20.13 -13.43 -9.07
CA ILE A 386 -20.63 -13.18 -10.43
C ILE A 386 -20.78 -14.51 -11.14
N ASP A 387 -22.01 -14.82 -11.51
CA ASP A 387 -22.34 -16.03 -12.30
C ASP A 387 -22.12 -15.79 -13.81
N SER A 388 -22.44 -14.59 -14.29
CA SER A 388 -22.30 -14.22 -15.72
C SER A 388 -21.83 -12.79 -15.91
N ALA A 389 -22.52 -11.82 -15.32
CA ALA A 389 -22.17 -10.40 -15.40
C ALA A 389 -22.67 -9.63 -14.19
N ALA A 390 -21.95 -8.56 -13.85
CA ALA A 390 -22.34 -7.62 -12.80
C ALA A 390 -22.23 -6.18 -13.30
N ARG A 391 -23.22 -5.35 -12.97
CA ARG A 391 -23.18 -3.91 -13.18
C ARG A 391 -22.91 -3.21 -11.86
N ILE A 392 -21.73 -2.62 -11.74
CA ILE A 392 -21.28 -1.89 -10.55
C ILE A 392 -21.20 -0.40 -10.88
N LEU A 393 -21.82 0.44 -10.07
CA LEU A 393 -21.70 1.89 -10.21
C LEU A 393 -20.42 2.37 -9.53
N GLY A 394 -19.66 3.18 -10.23
CA GLY A 394 -18.61 4.00 -9.63
C GLY A 394 -19.24 5.03 -8.69
N VAL A 395 -18.45 5.60 -7.81
CA VAL A 395 -18.87 6.59 -6.82
C VAL A 395 -17.93 7.80 -6.83
N GLU A 396 -18.45 8.99 -6.59
CA GLU A 396 -17.61 10.21 -6.50
C GLU A 396 -16.97 10.40 -5.13
N GLU A 397 -17.55 9.76 -4.12
CA GLU A 397 -17.06 9.85 -2.75
C GLU A 397 -15.77 9.09 -2.49
N SER A 398 -15.47 8.06 -3.33
CA SER A 398 -14.30 7.19 -3.14
C SER A 398 -13.80 6.64 -4.49
N PHE A 399 -12.56 6.17 -4.49
CA PHE A 399 -12.06 5.22 -5.49
C PHE A 399 -12.78 3.87 -5.34
N THR A 400 -12.56 2.97 -6.30
CA THR A 400 -12.95 1.56 -6.17
C THR A 400 -11.74 0.67 -6.47
N SER A 401 -11.37 -0.17 -5.51
CA SER A 401 -10.41 -1.26 -5.71
C SER A 401 -11.15 -2.54 -6.05
N PHE A 402 -10.57 -3.36 -6.92
CA PHE A 402 -11.06 -4.70 -7.25
C PHE A 402 -9.93 -5.70 -7.06
N LEU A 403 -10.13 -6.69 -6.21
CA LEU A 403 -9.25 -7.85 -6.08
C LEU A 403 -10.01 -9.10 -6.51
N VAL A 404 -9.53 -9.78 -7.54
CA VAL A 404 -10.16 -10.99 -8.08
C VAL A 404 -9.68 -12.20 -7.27
N LEU A 405 -10.60 -12.83 -6.55
CA LEU A 405 -10.31 -14.02 -5.76
C LEU A 405 -10.40 -15.31 -6.56
N GLU A 406 -11.40 -15.40 -7.46
CA GLU A 406 -11.67 -16.60 -8.27
C GLU A 406 -12.16 -16.19 -9.67
N GLY A 407 -11.87 -17.04 -10.66
CA GLY A 407 -12.39 -16.89 -12.03
C GLY A 407 -11.58 -15.98 -12.93
N GLU A 408 -12.16 -15.69 -14.08
CA GLU A 408 -11.58 -14.84 -15.12
C GLU A 408 -12.69 -14.12 -15.91
N GLY A 409 -12.31 -13.03 -16.57
CA GLY A 409 -13.29 -12.24 -17.33
C GLY A 409 -12.74 -10.91 -17.80
N ARG A 410 -13.65 -9.93 -17.89
CA ARG A 410 -13.37 -8.57 -18.37
C ARG A 410 -14.12 -7.53 -17.56
N ILE A 411 -13.44 -6.45 -17.21
CA ILE A 411 -14.05 -5.22 -16.69
C ILE A 411 -14.08 -4.21 -17.83
N SER A 412 -15.28 -3.73 -18.20
CA SER A 412 -15.47 -2.64 -19.17
C SER A 412 -16.02 -1.43 -18.43
N VAL A 413 -15.37 -0.28 -18.61
CA VAL A 413 -15.82 0.99 -18.02
C VAL A 413 -16.65 1.74 -19.04
N ARG A 414 -17.87 2.13 -18.67
CA ARG A 414 -18.84 2.80 -19.55
C ARG A 414 -19.34 4.08 -18.90
N SER A 415 -19.60 5.10 -19.73
CA SER A 415 -20.22 6.32 -19.24
C SER A 415 -21.67 6.06 -18.80
N ILE A 416 -22.07 6.64 -17.66
CA ILE A 416 -23.48 6.60 -17.24
C ILE A 416 -24.41 7.31 -18.24
N ASN A 417 -23.89 8.33 -18.95
CA ASN A 417 -24.65 9.11 -19.94
C ASN A 417 -24.64 8.47 -21.33
N GLU A 418 -23.68 7.59 -21.62
CA GLU A 418 -23.53 6.88 -22.90
C GLU A 418 -23.21 5.40 -22.59
N PRO A 419 -24.17 4.61 -22.07
CA PRO A 419 -23.87 3.27 -21.53
C PRO A 419 -23.42 2.26 -22.60
N ASP A 420 -23.70 2.52 -23.86
CA ASP A 420 -23.26 1.69 -25.00
C ASP A 420 -21.79 1.97 -25.38
N LYS A 421 -21.21 3.09 -24.91
CA LYS A 421 -19.84 3.49 -25.24
C LYS A 421 -18.87 2.99 -24.18
N VAL A 422 -18.01 2.09 -24.58
CA VAL A 422 -16.90 1.63 -23.73
C VAL A 422 -15.81 2.71 -23.73
N LYS A 423 -15.46 3.21 -22.54
CA LYS A 423 -14.35 4.15 -22.32
C LYS A 423 -13.02 3.43 -22.17
N ASP A 424 -13.05 2.31 -21.44
CA ASP A 424 -11.87 1.52 -21.09
C ASP A 424 -12.27 0.06 -20.90
N SER A 425 -11.33 -0.86 -21.06
CA SER A 425 -11.61 -2.30 -20.89
C SER A 425 -10.34 -3.06 -20.56
N ILE A 426 -10.41 -3.94 -19.55
CA ILE A 426 -9.30 -4.73 -19.10
C ILE A 426 -9.75 -6.17 -18.81
N SER A 427 -8.98 -7.16 -19.26
CA SER A 427 -9.22 -8.56 -18.90
C SER A 427 -8.61 -8.86 -17.54
N PHE A 428 -9.21 -9.80 -16.83
CA PHE A 428 -8.74 -10.21 -15.51
C PHE A 428 -8.77 -11.73 -15.34
N LYS A 429 -8.02 -12.21 -14.37
CA LYS A 429 -8.05 -13.57 -13.83
C LYS A 429 -7.87 -13.54 -12.32
N ALA A 430 -8.05 -14.67 -11.68
CA ALA A 430 -7.82 -14.83 -10.24
C ALA A 430 -6.40 -14.34 -9.85
N GLY A 431 -6.34 -13.57 -8.78
CA GLY A 431 -5.14 -12.92 -8.27
C GLY A 431 -4.85 -11.53 -8.85
N ASP A 432 -5.61 -11.04 -9.81
CA ASP A 432 -5.42 -9.71 -10.37
C ASP A 432 -6.02 -8.62 -9.47
N SER A 433 -5.36 -7.47 -9.42
CA SER A 433 -5.77 -6.31 -8.63
C SER A 433 -5.85 -5.06 -9.50
N PHE A 434 -6.91 -4.26 -9.28
CA PHE A 434 -7.18 -3.05 -10.04
C PHE A 434 -7.55 -1.90 -9.13
N PHE A 435 -7.19 -0.70 -9.56
CA PHE A 435 -7.59 0.56 -8.97
C PHE A 435 -8.35 1.39 -10.00
N ALA A 436 -9.54 1.86 -9.64
CA ALA A 436 -10.32 2.82 -10.41
C ALA A 436 -10.48 4.10 -9.59
N PRO A 437 -10.03 5.27 -10.09
CA PRO A 437 -10.28 6.56 -9.45
C PRO A 437 -11.77 6.81 -9.24
N LYS A 438 -12.13 7.81 -8.42
CA LYS A 438 -13.54 8.22 -8.26
C LYS A 438 -14.18 8.44 -9.62
N SER A 439 -15.41 8.00 -9.78
CA SER A 439 -16.12 8.10 -11.05
C SER A 439 -17.60 7.86 -10.85
N THR A 440 -18.45 8.44 -11.70
CA THR A 440 -19.86 8.06 -11.86
C THR A 440 -20.07 7.03 -12.96
N ASP A 441 -18.99 6.48 -13.51
CA ASP A 441 -19.04 5.51 -14.58
C ASP A 441 -19.59 4.15 -14.11
N ILE A 442 -19.91 3.31 -15.06
CA ILE A 442 -20.39 1.95 -14.84
C ILE A 442 -19.26 0.98 -15.12
N PHE A 443 -18.94 0.14 -14.15
CA PHE A 443 -18.08 -1.02 -14.33
C PHE A 443 -18.96 -2.23 -14.68
N MET A 444 -18.90 -2.65 -15.94
CA MET A 444 -19.51 -3.91 -16.40
C MET A 444 -18.47 -5.02 -16.27
N ILE A 445 -18.72 -5.96 -15.37
CA ILE A 445 -17.84 -7.09 -15.10
C ILE A 445 -18.50 -8.32 -15.72
N GLU A 446 -17.84 -8.92 -16.70
CA GLU A 446 -18.33 -10.09 -17.45
C GLU A 446 -17.39 -11.28 -17.22
N GLY A 447 -17.95 -12.45 -16.94
CA GLY A 447 -17.23 -13.69 -16.63
C GLY A 447 -17.55 -14.21 -15.24
N GLN A 448 -17.55 -15.54 -15.10
CA GLN A 448 -17.76 -16.18 -13.80
C GLN A 448 -16.58 -15.88 -12.88
N SER A 449 -16.85 -15.18 -11.75
CA SER A 449 -15.78 -14.71 -10.89
C SER A 449 -16.27 -14.33 -9.48
N LYS A 450 -15.33 -14.29 -8.55
CA LYS A 450 -15.52 -13.78 -7.19
C LYS A 450 -14.54 -12.64 -6.95
N ILE A 451 -15.04 -11.48 -6.57
CA ILE A 451 -14.25 -10.24 -6.45
C ILE A 451 -14.54 -9.58 -5.11
N ILE A 452 -13.50 -9.12 -4.43
CA ILE A 452 -13.64 -8.16 -3.33
C ILE A 452 -13.45 -6.75 -3.89
N MET A 453 -14.46 -5.91 -3.69
CA MET A 453 -14.37 -4.47 -3.91
C MET A 453 -14.10 -3.76 -2.59
N THR A 454 -13.20 -2.77 -2.62
CA THR A 454 -12.91 -1.94 -1.44
C THR A 454 -13.03 -0.46 -1.81
N ARG A 455 -13.64 0.31 -0.90
CA ARG A 455 -13.83 1.77 -0.95
C ARG A 455 -13.54 2.37 0.43
N VAL A 456 -13.47 3.70 0.51
CA VAL A 456 -13.47 4.44 1.78
C VAL A 456 -14.87 4.96 2.09
#